data_301cd7f8f6ee573e59c034f0bb97ac09
#
_entry.id   301cd7f8f6ee573e59c034f0bb97ac09
#
_cell.length_a   1.000
_cell.length_b   1.000
_cell.length_c   1.000
_cell.angle_alpha   90.00
_cell.angle_beta   90.00
_cell.angle_gamma   90.00
#
_symmetry.space_group_name_H-M   'P 1'
#
loop_
_entity.id
_entity.type
_entity.pdbx_description
1 polymer ?
#
loop_
_entity_poly.entity_id
_entity_poly.type
_entity_poly.pdbx_seq_one_letter_code
_entity_poly.pdbx_strand_id
1 'polypeptide(L)'
;ASVLSVQGAIAAAFLIFIILTSNPFLRLGDPPPEGQGLNPILADPGLAIHPPLLYLGYVGFSVAFAFAIGALIHGRIDAVWARFVRPWTLLAWIFLTLGIAMGSYWAYYELGWGGWWFWDPVENASLMPWLMGTALLHSTIVMEKRDALKVWTVLLSILTFSLSLLGTFLVRSGVITSVHSFASDPGRGLFILGILVFFIGGGLTLFALRAPALRQGGLFAPVSREGALVVNNLFLAASTVAVLLGT
;
A
#
# COMPACT_ATOMS: atom_id res chain seq x y z
N ALA A 1 -5.87 -5.57 21.16
CA ALA A 1 -7.16 -4.88 20.94
C ALA A 1 -6.99 -3.76 19.90
N SER A 2 -6.14 -2.75 20.13
CA SER A 2 -6.04 -1.55 19.25
C SER A 2 -5.74 -1.84 17.79
N VAL A 3 -4.85 -2.79 17.49
CA VAL A 3 -4.54 -3.20 16.11
C VAL A 3 -5.80 -3.73 15.41
N LEU A 4 -6.54 -4.61 16.07
CA LEU A 4 -7.79 -5.17 15.54
C LEU A 4 -8.88 -4.09 15.38
N SER A 5 -8.94 -3.12 16.30
CA SER A 5 -9.87 -2.00 16.18
C SER A 5 -9.57 -1.13 14.96
N VAL A 6 -8.29 -0.84 14.68
CA VAL A 6 -7.89 -0.08 13.49
C VAL A 6 -8.19 -0.88 12.22
N GLN A 7 -7.88 -2.19 12.19
CA GLN A 7 -8.22 -3.04 11.06
C GLN A 7 -9.74 -3.12 10.84
N GLY A 8 -10.52 -3.27 11.93
CA GLY A 8 -11.97 -3.25 11.86
C GLY A 8 -12.53 -1.93 11.33
N ALA A 9 -11.95 -0.80 11.72
CA ALA A 9 -12.35 0.51 11.21
C ALA A 9 -12.05 0.66 9.70
N ILE A 10 -10.87 0.21 9.24
CA ILE A 10 -10.53 0.20 7.81
C ILE A 10 -11.51 -0.69 7.05
N ALA A 11 -11.74 -1.91 7.53
CA ALA A 11 -12.66 -2.85 6.90
C ALA A 11 -14.09 -2.27 6.84
N ALA A 12 -14.57 -1.67 7.93
CA ALA A 12 -15.88 -1.02 7.97
C ALA A 12 -16.00 0.12 6.96
N ALA A 13 -14.97 0.97 6.82
CA ALA A 13 -14.96 2.06 5.86
C ALA A 13 -15.08 1.55 4.41
N PHE A 14 -14.35 0.50 4.06
CA PHE A 14 -14.46 -0.11 2.73
C PHE A 14 -15.77 -0.87 2.51
N LEU A 15 -16.32 -1.54 3.53
CA LEU A 15 -17.64 -2.17 3.43
C LEU A 15 -18.74 -1.14 3.23
N ILE A 16 -18.70 -0.02 3.95
CA ILE A 16 -19.62 1.11 3.75
C ILE A 16 -19.48 1.67 2.33
N PHE A 17 -18.24 1.86 1.85
CA PHE A 17 -17.98 2.25 0.48
C PHE A 17 -18.63 1.31 -0.53
N ILE A 18 -18.45 -0.02 -0.39
CA ILE A 18 -19.06 -1.02 -1.27
C ILE A 18 -20.58 -0.94 -1.24
N ILE A 19 -21.19 -0.89 -0.05
CA ILE A 19 -22.66 -0.87 0.09
C ILE A 19 -23.24 0.39 -0.53
N LEU A 20 -22.62 1.55 -0.32
CA LEU A 20 -23.18 2.82 -0.77
C LEU A 20 -22.91 3.13 -2.24
N THR A 21 -21.80 2.65 -2.80
CA THR A 21 -21.36 3.06 -4.15
C THR A 21 -21.30 1.94 -5.17
N SER A 22 -21.21 0.68 -4.73
CA SER A 22 -20.95 -0.47 -5.60
C SER A 22 -21.60 -1.74 -5.09
N ASN A 23 -22.81 -1.63 -4.53
CA ASN A 23 -23.51 -2.74 -3.89
C ASN A 23 -23.67 -3.93 -4.85
N PRO A 24 -22.97 -5.08 -4.63
CA PRO A 24 -23.03 -6.23 -5.53
C PRO A 24 -24.35 -6.99 -5.43
N PHE A 25 -25.19 -6.69 -4.43
CA PHE A 25 -26.50 -7.31 -4.23
C PHE A 25 -27.63 -6.49 -4.85
N LEU A 26 -27.32 -5.34 -5.46
CA LEU A 26 -28.33 -4.54 -6.15
C LEU A 26 -28.83 -5.29 -7.39
N ARG A 27 -30.14 -5.47 -7.47
CA ARG A 27 -30.77 -6.15 -8.60
C ARG A 27 -31.18 -5.13 -9.67
N LEU A 28 -30.98 -5.50 -10.94
CA LEU A 28 -31.51 -4.75 -12.07
C LEU A 28 -33.03 -4.95 -12.13
N GLY A 29 -33.78 -3.88 -12.41
CA GLY A 29 -35.23 -3.94 -12.57
C GLY A 29 -35.65 -4.72 -13.82
N ASP A 30 -34.86 -4.63 -14.89
CA ASP A 30 -35.01 -5.36 -16.14
C ASP A 30 -33.65 -5.99 -16.51
N PRO A 31 -33.38 -7.19 -16.02
CA PRO A 31 -32.09 -7.85 -16.28
C PRO A 31 -32.05 -8.33 -17.74
N PRO A 32 -30.92 -8.15 -18.45
CA PRO A 32 -30.74 -8.68 -19.78
C PRO A 32 -30.86 -10.23 -19.76
N PRO A 33 -31.36 -10.86 -20.82
CA PRO A 33 -31.53 -12.31 -20.89
C PRO A 33 -30.20 -13.06 -20.80
N GLU A 34 -29.11 -12.45 -21.25
CA GLU A 34 -27.76 -12.96 -21.13
C GLU A 34 -26.81 -11.84 -20.69
N GLY A 35 -25.76 -12.19 -19.92
CA GLY A 35 -24.70 -11.25 -19.54
C GLY A 35 -23.84 -10.88 -20.75
N GLN A 36 -23.22 -9.72 -20.71
CA GLN A 36 -22.14 -9.36 -21.62
C GLN A 36 -20.93 -10.27 -21.32
N GLY A 37 -20.44 -11.00 -22.30
CA GLY A 37 -19.24 -11.83 -22.14
C GLY A 37 -18.03 -11.01 -21.68
N LEU A 38 -17.02 -11.70 -21.15
CA LEU A 38 -15.74 -11.07 -20.81
C LEU A 38 -15.00 -10.68 -22.12
N ASN A 39 -14.34 -9.53 -22.12
CA ASN A 39 -13.43 -9.16 -23.22
C ASN A 39 -12.38 -10.29 -23.40
N PRO A 40 -12.14 -10.82 -24.62
CA PRO A 40 -11.18 -11.91 -24.84
C PRO A 40 -9.79 -11.65 -24.28
N ILE A 41 -9.29 -10.42 -24.34
CA ILE A 41 -7.99 -10.02 -23.75
C ILE A 41 -7.99 -10.23 -22.21
N LEU A 42 -9.16 -10.10 -21.58
CA LEU A 42 -9.31 -10.28 -20.14
C LEU A 42 -9.58 -11.75 -19.76
N ALA A 43 -9.82 -12.63 -20.72
CA ALA A 43 -10.07 -14.06 -20.51
C ALA A 43 -8.77 -14.88 -20.43
N ASP A 44 -7.74 -14.33 -19.79
CA ASP A 44 -6.40 -14.91 -19.64
C ASP A 44 -6.12 -15.31 -18.18
N PRO A 45 -5.46 -16.48 -17.93
CA PRO A 45 -5.09 -16.90 -16.59
C PRO A 45 -4.19 -15.90 -15.85
N GLY A 46 -3.33 -15.17 -16.57
CA GLY A 46 -2.48 -14.13 -15.99
C GLY A 46 -3.31 -13.02 -15.33
N LEU A 47 -4.38 -12.58 -16.02
CA LEU A 47 -5.31 -11.61 -15.44
C LEU A 47 -6.09 -12.17 -14.25
N ALA A 48 -6.42 -13.47 -14.25
CA ALA A 48 -7.13 -14.09 -13.13
C ALA A 48 -6.28 -14.15 -11.86
N ILE A 49 -4.96 -14.30 -12.00
CA ILE A 49 -4.00 -14.49 -10.88
C ILE A 49 -3.39 -13.16 -10.42
N HIS A 50 -3.04 -12.27 -11.35
CA HIS A 50 -2.36 -11.00 -11.06
C HIS A 50 -3.11 -10.10 -10.05
N PRO A 51 -4.39 -9.72 -10.25
CA PRO A 51 -5.07 -8.80 -9.35
C PRO A 51 -5.20 -9.32 -7.91
N PRO A 52 -5.57 -10.58 -7.64
CA PRO A 52 -5.59 -11.10 -6.27
C PRO A 52 -4.25 -10.99 -5.56
N LEU A 53 -3.14 -11.30 -6.22
CA LEU A 53 -1.81 -11.16 -5.64
C LEU A 53 -1.48 -9.70 -5.33
N LEU A 54 -1.77 -8.81 -6.28
CA LEU A 54 -1.55 -7.37 -6.12
C LEU A 54 -2.34 -6.82 -4.93
N TYR A 55 -3.64 -7.13 -4.85
CA TYR A 55 -4.50 -6.64 -3.77
C TYR A 55 -4.12 -7.21 -2.40
N LEU A 56 -3.69 -8.46 -2.30
CA LEU A 56 -3.16 -9.01 -1.04
C LEU A 56 -1.95 -8.22 -0.55
N GLY A 57 -1.08 -7.75 -1.45
CA GLY A 57 0.02 -6.86 -1.11
C GLY A 57 -0.45 -5.49 -0.65
N TYR A 58 -1.33 -4.85 -1.41
CA TYR A 58 -1.88 -3.54 -1.09
C TYR A 58 -2.59 -3.52 0.27
N VAL A 59 -3.56 -4.42 0.45
CA VAL A 59 -4.33 -4.53 1.70
C VAL A 59 -3.44 -5.00 2.84
N GLY A 60 -2.47 -5.87 2.57
CA GLY A 60 -1.55 -6.39 3.57
C GLY A 60 -0.77 -5.29 4.31
N PHE A 61 -0.44 -4.19 3.67
CA PHE A 61 0.23 -3.06 4.33
C PHE A 61 -0.65 -2.31 5.33
N SER A 62 -1.97 -2.49 5.30
CA SER A 62 -2.87 -1.98 6.34
C SER A 62 -2.56 -2.58 7.72
N VAL A 63 -2.03 -3.81 7.76
CA VAL A 63 -1.63 -4.46 9.02
C VAL A 63 -0.46 -3.72 9.65
N ALA A 64 0.59 -3.39 8.88
CA ALA A 64 1.72 -2.61 9.37
C ALA A 64 1.27 -1.22 9.86
N PHE A 65 0.37 -0.56 9.13
CA PHE A 65 -0.27 0.69 9.54
C PHE A 65 -1.02 0.54 10.86
N ALA A 66 -1.85 -0.48 11.01
CA ALA A 66 -2.62 -0.70 12.23
C ALA A 66 -1.73 -0.95 13.45
N PHE A 67 -0.62 -1.67 13.26
CA PHE A 67 0.41 -1.81 14.30
C PHE A 67 1.06 -0.48 14.66
N ALA A 68 1.37 0.36 13.67
CA ALA A 68 1.93 1.69 13.90
C ALA A 68 0.97 2.59 14.68
N ILE A 69 -0.30 2.65 14.29
CA ILE A 69 -1.33 3.44 15.00
C ILE A 69 -1.53 2.90 16.42
N GLY A 70 -1.64 1.57 16.58
CA GLY A 70 -1.75 0.95 17.90
C GLY A 70 -0.57 1.28 18.82
N ALA A 71 0.65 1.27 18.28
CA ALA A 71 1.86 1.63 19.01
C ALA A 71 1.90 3.11 19.40
N LEU A 72 1.49 4.01 18.52
CA LEU A 72 1.39 5.44 18.80
C LEU A 72 0.34 5.74 19.89
N ILE A 73 -0.81 5.06 19.86
CA ILE A 73 -1.86 5.19 20.90
C ILE A 73 -1.31 4.79 22.28
N HIS A 74 -0.60 3.66 22.35
CA HIS A 74 -0.08 3.13 23.61
C HIS A 74 1.29 3.74 24.02
N GLY A 75 1.97 4.44 23.15
CA GLY A 75 3.29 5.02 23.38
C GLY A 75 4.41 3.96 23.57
N ARG A 76 4.20 2.73 23.07
CA ARG A 76 5.14 1.62 23.21
C ARG A 76 5.60 1.12 21.84
N ILE A 77 6.87 1.41 21.54
CA ILE A 77 7.54 1.00 20.30
C ILE A 77 8.92 0.48 20.69
N ASP A 78 9.12 -0.83 20.52
CA ASP A 78 10.32 -1.55 20.92
C ASP A 78 10.66 -2.68 19.92
N ALA A 79 11.75 -3.38 20.17
CA ALA A 79 12.20 -4.50 19.33
C ALA A 79 11.17 -5.64 19.24
N VAL A 80 10.35 -5.83 20.28
CA VAL A 80 9.28 -6.84 20.28
C VAL A 80 8.19 -6.43 19.29
N TRP A 81 7.79 -5.16 19.28
CA TRP A 81 6.86 -4.63 18.31
C TRP A 81 7.36 -4.85 16.86
N ALA A 82 8.63 -4.54 16.59
CA ALA A 82 9.23 -4.75 15.26
C ALA A 82 9.19 -6.22 14.83
N ARG A 83 9.44 -7.15 15.76
CA ARG A 83 9.36 -8.60 15.52
C ARG A 83 7.96 -9.04 15.11
N PHE A 84 6.91 -8.45 15.68
CA PHE A 84 5.52 -8.76 15.32
C PHE A 84 5.11 -8.13 13.98
N VAL A 85 5.58 -6.93 13.66
CA VAL A 85 5.22 -6.23 12.40
C VAL A 85 5.92 -6.82 11.18
N ARG A 86 7.19 -7.23 11.34
CA ARG A 86 8.04 -7.68 10.22
C ARG A 86 7.44 -8.80 9.38
N PRO A 87 6.93 -9.91 9.93
CA PRO A 87 6.37 -11.00 9.12
C PRO A 87 5.15 -10.56 8.28
N TRP A 88 4.30 -9.70 8.80
CA TRP A 88 3.16 -9.16 8.06
C TRP A 88 3.60 -8.22 6.94
N THR A 89 4.58 -7.37 7.22
CA THR A 89 5.18 -6.51 6.19
C THR A 89 5.85 -7.32 5.09
N LEU A 90 6.58 -8.38 5.46
CA LEU A 90 7.22 -9.29 4.49
C LEU A 90 6.17 -10.01 3.64
N LEU A 91 5.10 -10.50 4.24
CA LEU A 91 4.02 -11.17 3.51
C LEU A 91 3.36 -10.24 2.51
N ALA A 92 3.01 -9.02 2.93
CA ALA A 92 2.46 -8.00 2.05
C ALA A 92 3.42 -7.65 0.90
N TRP A 93 4.70 -7.50 1.19
CA TRP A 93 5.74 -7.21 0.20
C TRP A 93 5.92 -8.35 -0.81
N ILE A 94 5.87 -9.62 -0.36
CA ILE A 94 5.93 -10.79 -1.25
C ILE A 94 4.75 -10.80 -2.20
N PHE A 95 3.53 -10.63 -1.70
CA PHE A 95 2.33 -10.61 -2.54
C PHE A 95 2.36 -9.45 -3.53
N LEU A 96 2.79 -8.27 -3.11
CA LEU A 96 2.91 -7.12 -4.00
C LEU A 96 3.99 -7.36 -5.08
N THR A 97 5.11 -7.97 -4.71
CA THR A 97 6.18 -8.35 -5.67
C THR A 97 5.65 -9.33 -6.71
N LEU A 98 4.98 -10.39 -6.26
CA LEU A 98 4.39 -11.37 -7.17
C LEU A 98 3.29 -10.75 -8.04
N GLY A 99 2.46 -9.88 -7.47
CA GLY A 99 1.44 -9.15 -8.19
C GLY A 99 2.01 -8.28 -9.30
N ILE A 100 3.02 -7.46 -9.00
CA ILE A 100 3.73 -6.63 -10.00
C ILE A 100 4.37 -7.51 -11.08
N ALA A 101 5.13 -8.54 -10.68
CA ALA A 101 5.79 -9.43 -11.62
C ALA A 101 4.82 -10.15 -12.56
N MET A 102 3.72 -10.65 -12.03
CA MET A 102 2.67 -11.31 -12.85
C MET A 102 1.96 -10.35 -13.78
N GLY A 103 1.72 -9.10 -13.34
CA GLY A 103 1.14 -8.07 -14.18
C GLY A 103 2.07 -7.68 -15.34
N SER A 104 3.36 -7.53 -15.05
CA SER A 104 4.38 -7.27 -16.09
C SER A 104 4.48 -8.44 -17.09
N TYR A 105 4.45 -9.69 -16.58
CA TYR A 105 4.47 -10.88 -17.43
C TYR A 105 3.23 -10.94 -18.34
N TRP A 106 2.03 -10.72 -17.78
CA TRP A 106 0.79 -10.70 -18.54
C TRP A 106 0.79 -9.59 -19.61
N ALA A 107 1.22 -8.38 -19.27
CA ALA A 107 1.33 -7.28 -20.21
C ALA A 107 2.30 -7.61 -21.37
N TYR A 108 3.37 -8.30 -21.09
CA TYR A 108 4.38 -8.67 -22.08
C TYR A 108 3.84 -9.61 -23.16
N TYR A 109 3.15 -10.68 -22.78
CA TYR A 109 2.72 -11.69 -23.77
C TYR A 109 1.31 -11.45 -24.31
N GLU A 110 0.40 -10.81 -23.56
CA GLU A 110 -1.01 -10.68 -23.97
C GLU A 110 -1.31 -9.32 -24.59
N LEU A 111 -0.79 -8.24 -24.00
CA LEU A 111 -1.15 -6.89 -24.44
C LEU A 111 -0.37 -6.40 -25.67
N GLY A 112 0.74 -7.07 -26.01
CA GLY A 112 1.54 -6.73 -27.20
C GLY A 112 2.22 -5.36 -27.12
N TRP A 113 2.41 -4.80 -25.94
CA TRP A 113 3.03 -3.49 -25.76
C TRP A 113 4.56 -3.50 -25.94
N GLY A 114 5.18 -4.68 -26.11
CA GLY A 114 6.59 -4.82 -26.44
C GLY A 114 7.57 -4.69 -25.27
N GLY A 115 7.12 -4.70 -24.04
CA GLY A 115 7.98 -4.58 -22.86
C GLY A 115 7.32 -5.10 -21.59
N TRP A 116 8.09 -5.04 -20.48
CA TRP A 116 7.69 -5.50 -19.16
C TRP A 116 7.20 -4.37 -18.25
N TRP A 117 7.55 -3.12 -18.55
CA TRP A 117 7.25 -1.96 -17.73
C TRP A 117 7.18 -0.70 -18.59
N PHE A 118 6.17 0.10 -18.38
CA PHE A 118 5.85 1.24 -19.24
C PHE A 118 5.78 2.57 -18.51
N TRP A 119 6.05 2.58 -17.21
CA TRP A 119 5.90 3.76 -16.36
C TRP A 119 4.49 4.34 -16.40
N ASP A 120 3.51 3.49 -16.68
CA ASP A 120 2.11 3.88 -16.62
C ASP A 120 1.76 4.32 -15.18
N PRO A 121 0.91 5.36 -14.99
CA PRO A 121 0.56 5.83 -13.65
C PRO A 121 0.03 4.75 -12.70
N VAL A 122 -0.68 3.73 -13.19
CA VAL A 122 -1.16 2.62 -12.36
C VAL A 122 -0.03 1.66 -11.98
N GLU A 123 0.91 1.42 -12.89
CA GLU A 123 2.15 0.68 -12.57
C GLU A 123 2.94 1.42 -11.50
N ASN A 124 3.15 2.73 -11.67
CA ASN A 124 3.82 3.58 -10.70
C ASN A 124 3.11 3.57 -9.34
N ALA A 125 1.77 3.58 -9.33
CA ALA A 125 0.96 3.47 -8.12
C ALA A 125 1.24 2.17 -7.34
N SER A 126 1.60 1.08 -8.03
CA SER A 126 2.00 -0.18 -7.39
C SER A 126 3.46 -0.20 -6.94
N LEU A 127 4.34 0.44 -7.68
CA LEU A 127 5.77 0.51 -7.39
C LEU A 127 6.06 1.34 -6.13
N MET A 128 5.34 2.44 -5.92
CA MET A 128 5.56 3.32 -4.76
C MET A 128 5.43 2.60 -3.40
N PRO A 129 4.33 1.89 -3.08
CA PRO A 129 4.24 1.14 -1.83
C PRO A 129 5.22 -0.03 -1.77
N TRP A 130 5.65 -0.59 -2.90
CA TRP A 130 6.69 -1.62 -2.94
C TRP A 130 8.06 -1.08 -2.51
N LEU A 131 8.48 0.08 -3.03
CA LEU A 131 9.71 0.76 -2.64
C LEU A 131 9.68 1.13 -1.15
N MET A 132 8.60 1.74 -0.71
CA MET A 132 8.45 2.15 0.69
C MET A 132 8.33 0.96 1.64
N GLY A 133 7.67 -0.13 1.21
CA GLY A 133 7.60 -1.40 1.92
C GLY A 133 8.97 -2.07 2.07
N THR A 134 9.84 -1.95 1.05
CA THR A 134 11.23 -2.40 1.12
C THR A 134 12.01 -1.63 2.20
N ALA A 135 11.88 -0.30 2.21
CA ALA A 135 12.47 0.55 3.25
C ALA A 135 11.95 0.18 4.66
N LEU A 136 10.65 -0.10 4.76
CA LEU A 136 10.02 -0.52 6.01
C LEU A 136 10.58 -1.88 6.50
N LEU A 137 10.76 -2.86 5.61
CA LEU A 137 11.38 -4.15 5.95
C LEU A 137 12.79 -3.97 6.50
N HIS A 138 13.61 -3.14 5.86
CA HIS A 138 14.96 -2.84 6.34
C HIS A 138 14.93 -2.18 7.72
N SER A 139 14.06 -1.19 7.90
CA SER A 139 13.91 -0.49 9.19
C SER A 139 13.42 -1.40 10.31
N THR A 140 12.48 -2.31 10.04
CA THR A 140 11.99 -3.27 11.03
C THR A 140 13.08 -4.25 11.47
N ILE A 141 13.97 -4.66 10.55
CA ILE A 141 15.13 -5.52 10.88
C ILE A 141 16.11 -4.79 11.80
N VAL A 142 16.43 -3.53 11.49
CA VAL A 142 17.32 -2.72 12.35
C VAL A 142 16.69 -2.49 13.71
N MET A 143 15.41 -2.16 13.73
CA MET A 143 14.67 -1.93 14.97
C MET A 143 14.58 -3.19 15.84
N GLU A 144 14.32 -4.36 15.26
CA GLU A 144 14.27 -5.63 15.99
C GLU A 144 15.61 -5.96 16.64
N LYS A 145 16.73 -5.70 15.95
CA LYS A 145 18.07 -6.10 16.39
C LYS A 145 18.79 -5.05 17.23
N ARG A 146 18.50 -3.77 17.06
CA ARG A 146 19.23 -2.64 17.64
C ARG A 146 18.36 -1.69 18.46
N ASP A 147 17.05 -1.91 18.52
CA ASP A 147 16.06 -1.01 19.15
C ASP A 147 16.18 0.45 18.67
N ALA A 148 16.57 0.65 17.42
CA ALA A 148 16.82 1.94 16.79
C ALA A 148 15.86 2.21 15.62
N LEU A 149 15.85 3.42 15.06
CA LEU A 149 15.00 3.86 13.96
C LEU A 149 13.48 3.84 14.26
N LYS A 150 13.07 3.93 15.53
CA LYS A 150 11.67 3.81 15.96
C LYS A 150 10.75 4.79 15.24
N VAL A 151 11.09 6.06 15.24
CA VAL A 151 10.31 7.13 14.59
C VAL A 151 10.21 6.90 13.11
N TRP A 152 11.33 6.56 12.47
CA TRP A 152 11.42 6.29 11.04
C TRP A 152 10.58 5.06 10.63
N THR A 153 10.67 3.97 11.39
CA THR A 153 9.92 2.73 11.12
C THR A 153 8.40 2.95 11.21
N VAL A 154 7.95 3.71 12.21
CA VAL A 154 6.53 4.06 12.34
C VAL A 154 6.08 4.95 11.19
N LEU A 155 6.87 5.95 10.81
CA LEU A 155 6.56 6.81 9.67
C LEU A 155 6.47 6.00 8.37
N LEU A 156 7.43 5.12 8.11
CA LEU A 156 7.41 4.23 6.95
C LEU A 156 6.19 3.32 6.93
N SER A 157 5.74 2.81 8.09
CA SER A 157 4.52 2.00 8.16
C SER A 157 3.27 2.79 7.75
N ILE A 158 3.18 4.06 8.17
CA ILE A 158 2.10 4.95 7.78
C ILE A 158 2.18 5.27 6.28
N LEU A 159 3.36 5.68 5.80
CA LEU A 159 3.55 6.08 4.40
C LEU A 159 3.33 4.93 3.41
N THR A 160 3.76 3.71 3.73
CA THR A 160 3.56 2.55 2.85
C THR A 160 2.08 2.29 2.60
N PHE A 161 1.25 2.30 3.64
CA PHE A 161 -0.18 2.14 3.49
C PHE A 161 -0.84 3.38 2.87
N SER A 162 -0.34 4.58 3.15
CA SER A 162 -0.78 5.81 2.49
C SER A 162 -0.66 5.73 0.98
N LEU A 163 0.47 5.21 0.49
CA LEU A 163 0.72 5.05 -0.94
C LEU A 163 -0.19 3.98 -1.57
N SER A 164 -0.53 2.91 -0.83
CA SER A 164 -1.53 1.94 -1.28
C SER A 164 -2.91 2.57 -1.43
N LEU A 165 -3.36 3.38 -0.46
CA LEU A 165 -4.62 4.11 -0.55
C LEU A 165 -4.59 5.18 -1.65
N LEU A 166 -3.48 5.90 -1.78
CA LEU A 166 -3.28 6.89 -2.84
C LEU A 166 -3.37 6.24 -4.21
N GLY A 167 -2.71 5.09 -4.42
CA GLY A 167 -2.81 4.32 -5.65
C GLY A 167 -4.26 3.92 -5.96
N THR A 168 -5.01 3.43 -4.96
CA THR A 168 -6.43 3.09 -5.11
C THR A 168 -7.26 4.32 -5.52
N PHE A 169 -6.98 5.48 -4.93
CA PHE A 169 -7.62 6.74 -5.29
C PHE A 169 -7.29 7.14 -6.74
N LEU A 170 -6.01 7.15 -7.11
CA LEU A 170 -5.56 7.56 -8.45
C LEU A 170 -6.23 6.71 -9.53
N VAL A 171 -6.22 5.38 -9.37
CA VAL A 171 -6.82 4.44 -10.33
C VAL A 171 -8.34 4.64 -10.46
N ARG A 172 -9.04 4.92 -9.34
CA ARG A 172 -10.50 4.98 -9.34
C ARG A 172 -11.06 6.36 -9.67
N SER A 173 -10.34 7.43 -9.34
CA SER A 173 -10.84 8.81 -9.48
C SER A 173 -10.94 9.30 -10.91
N GLY A 174 -10.15 8.74 -11.83
CA GLY A 174 -10.02 9.27 -13.19
C GLY A 174 -9.18 10.54 -13.28
N VAL A 175 -8.43 10.90 -12.23
CA VAL A 175 -7.52 12.07 -12.21
C VAL A 175 -6.33 11.84 -13.13
N ILE A 176 -5.91 10.58 -13.29
CA ILE A 176 -4.80 10.20 -14.17
C ILE A 176 -5.30 9.47 -15.41
N THR A 177 -4.62 9.67 -16.53
CA THR A 177 -4.85 8.90 -17.74
C THR A 177 -3.97 7.66 -17.72
N SER A 178 -4.58 6.47 -17.77
CA SER A 178 -3.88 5.20 -17.75
C SER A 178 -4.61 4.17 -18.60
N VAL A 179 -3.86 3.32 -19.27
CA VAL A 179 -4.39 2.16 -20.00
C VAL A 179 -5.00 1.11 -19.06
N HIS A 180 -4.67 1.17 -17.76
CA HIS A 180 -5.24 0.31 -16.70
C HIS A 180 -6.51 0.91 -16.04
N SER A 181 -6.93 2.11 -16.41
CA SER A 181 -8.10 2.78 -15.82
C SER A 181 -9.41 2.33 -16.46
N PHE A 182 -9.75 1.06 -16.35
CA PHE A 182 -10.97 0.46 -16.97
C PHE A 182 -12.29 0.97 -16.35
N ALA A 183 -12.25 1.56 -15.16
CA ALA A 183 -13.45 1.91 -14.42
C ALA A 183 -13.24 3.18 -13.59
N SER A 184 -12.77 4.25 -14.24
CA SER A 184 -12.69 5.56 -13.61
C SER A 184 -14.10 6.06 -13.23
N ASP A 185 -14.25 6.53 -12.01
CA ASP A 185 -15.50 7.05 -11.47
C ASP A 185 -15.18 8.12 -10.41
N PRO A 186 -15.32 9.40 -10.77
CA PRO A 186 -14.98 10.50 -9.87
C PRO A 186 -15.75 10.49 -8.55
N GLY A 187 -17.02 10.05 -8.55
CA GLY A 187 -17.82 9.96 -7.33
C GLY A 187 -17.27 8.94 -6.35
N ARG A 188 -16.92 7.75 -6.85
CA ARG A 188 -16.26 6.72 -6.06
C ARG A 188 -14.84 7.12 -5.65
N GLY A 189 -14.13 7.83 -6.53
CA GLY A 189 -12.82 8.42 -6.23
C GLY A 189 -12.89 9.38 -5.04
N LEU A 190 -13.89 10.26 -5.00
CA LEU A 190 -14.07 11.19 -3.89
C LEU A 190 -14.31 10.47 -2.55
N PHE A 191 -15.07 9.38 -2.55
CA PHE A 191 -15.28 8.57 -1.34
C PHE A 191 -13.95 7.95 -0.84
N ILE A 192 -13.14 7.39 -1.75
CA ILE A 192 -11.82 6.83 -1.42
C ILE A 192 -10.88 7.93 -0.91
N LEU A 193 -10.94 9.14 -1.47
CA LEU A 193 -10.21 10.29 -0.96
C LEU A 193 -10.61 10.62 0.49
N GLY A 194 -11.90 10.54 0.82
CA GLY A 194 -12.38 10.69 2.20
C GLY A 194 -11.77 9.63 3.14
N ILE A 195 -11.73 8.36 2.73
CA ILE A 195 -11.07 7.27 3.48
C ILE A 195 -9.58 7.60 3.68
N LEU A 196 -8.89 8.01 2.60
CA LEU A 196 -7.47 8.38 2.64
C LEU A 196 -7.23 9.52 3.63
N VAL A 197 -7.97 10.62 3.50
CA VAL A 197 -7.82 11.79 4.38
C VAL A 197 -8.06 11.41 5.85
N PHE A 198 -9.06 10.58 6.12
CA PHE A 198 -9.37 10.15 7.48
C PHE A 198 -8.26 9.29 8.10
N PHE A 199 -7.86 8.21 7.43
CA PHE A 199 -6.86 7.29 8.00
C PHE A 199 -5.45 7.87 7.97
N ILE A 200 -5.06 8.50 6.86
CA ILE A 200 -3.70 9.02 6.73
C ILE A 200 -3.56 10.35 7.44
N GLY A 201 -4.52 11.25 7.29
CA GLY A 201 -4.55 12.51 8.05
C GLY A 201 -4.56 12.25 9.54
N GLY A 202 -5.43 11.36 10.02
CA GLY A 202 -5.46 10.93 11.42
C GLY A 202 -4.16 10.26 11.87
N GLY A 203 -3.61 9.35 11.06
CA GLY A 203 -2.34 8.67 11.33
C GLY A 203 -1.15 9.61 11.42
N LEU A 204 -1.00 10.54 10.48
CA LEU A 204 0.07 11.54 10.48
C LEU A 204 -0.09 12.54 11.62
N THR A 205 -1.32 12.94 11.93
CA THR A 205 -1.59 13.80 13.09
C THR A 205 -1.18 13.12 14.39
N LEU A 206 -1.59 11.87 14.58
CA LEU A 206 -1.20 11.08 15.75
C LEU A 206 0.32 10.89 15.82
N PHE A 207 0.96 10.65 14.68
CA PHE A 207 2.41 10.57 14.57
C PHE A 207 3.08 11.89 15.00
N ALA A 208 2.64 13.03 14.48
CA ALA A 208 3.19 14.34 14.84
C ALA A 208 3.08 14.64 16.34
N LEU A 209 1.98 14.23 16.97
CA LEU A 209 1.75 14.44 18.41
C LEU A 209 2.56 13.48 19.29
N ARG A 210 2.84 12.26 18.83
CA ARG A 210 3.44 11.20 19.66
C ARG A 210 4.90 10.90 19.33
N ALA A 211 5.38 11.15 18.11
CA ALA A 211 6.75 10.85 17.69
C ALA A 211 7.82 11.55 18.56
N PRO A 212 7.64 12.80 19.02
CA PRO A 212 8.64 13.44 19.90
C PRO A 212 8.89 12.72 21.23
N ALA A 213 7.90 11.96 21.72
CA ALA A 213 8.03 11.18 22.95
C ALA A 213 8.75 9.83 22.75
N LEU A 214 9.00 9.43 21.50
CA LEU A 214 9.68 8.18 21.18
C LEU A 214 11.19 8.36 21.39
N ARG A 215 11.77 7.57 22.30
CA ARG A 215 13.22 7.57 22.50
C ARG A 215 13.91 7.02 21.26
N GLN A 216 14.84 7.77 20.71
CA GLN A 216 15.68 7.32 19.61
C GLN A 216 16.91 6.59 20.16
N GLY A 217 17.35 5.54 19.48
CA GLY A 217 18.66 4.91 19.70
C GLY A 217 19.81 5.82 19.25
N GLY A 218 21.04 5.43 19.59
CA GLY A 218 22.24 6.17 19.19
C GLY A 218 22.47 6.22 17.67
N LEU A 219 23.40 7.07 17.25
CA LEU A 219 23.84 7.18 15.87
C LEU A 219 24.63 5.93 15.45
N PHE A 220 24.45 5.50 14.24
CA PHE A 220 25.26 4.41 13.64
C PHE A 220 26.56 4.98 13.07
N ALA A 221 27.62 4.16 13.09
CA ALA A 221 28.82 4.49 12.33
C ALA A 221 28.46 4.58 10.83
N PRO A 222 28.95 5.60 10.10
CA PRO A 222 28.64 5.76 8.67
C PRO A 222 28.97 4.52 7.85
N VAL A 223 30.08 3.88 8.14
CA VAL A 223 30.51 2.61 7.53
C VAL A 223 30.14 1.46 8.44
N SER A 224 28.87 1.05 8.39
CA SER A 224 28.31 -0.09 9.13
C SER A 224 27.15 -0.71 8.34
N ARG A 225 26.75 -1.93 8.68
CA ARG A 225 25.59 -2.58 8.06
C ARG A 225 24.30 -1.76 8.29
N GLU A 226 24.14 -1.25 9.47
CA GLU A 226 23.00 -0.41 9.85
C GLU A 226 23.04 0.94 9.11
N GLY A 227 24.22 1.57 9.00
CA GLY A 227 24.42 2.78 8.20
C GLY A 227 24.08 2.57 6.73
N ALA A 228 24.53 1.46 6.14
CA ALA A 228 24.19 1.10 4.75
C ALA A 228 22.67 0.91 4.55
N LEU A 229 21.96 0.30 5.49
CA LEU A 229 20.50 0.17 5.44
C LEU A 229 19.78 1.51 5.56
N VAL A 230 20.29 2.45 6.38
CA VAL A 230 19.74 3.82 6.46
C VAL A 230 19.90 4.55 5.13
N VAL A 231 21.09 4.49 4.52
CA VAL A 231 21.35 5.11 3.22
C VAL A 231 20.46 4.49 2.13
N ASN A 232 20.33 3.16 2.12
CA ASN A 232 19.43 2.48 1.19
C ASN A 232 17.97 2.91 1.38
N ASN A 233 17.49 3.05 2.61
CA ASN A 233 16.14 3.55 2.89
C ASN A 233 15.94 4.98 2.38
N LEU A 234 16.96 5.82 2.46
CA LEU A 234 16.90 7.18 1.93
C LEU A 234 16.77 7.16 0.41
N PHE A 235 17.54 6.31 -0.29
CA PHE A 235 17.40 6.15 -1.74
C PHE A 235 16.04 5.61 -2.14
N LEU A 236 15.50 4.61 -1.44
CA LEU A 236 14.16 4.07 -1.70
C LEU A 236 13.07 5.13 -1.50
N ALA A 237 13.17 5.94 -0.43
CA ALA A 237 12.24 7.03 -0.20
C ALA A 237 12.35 8.13 -1.27
N ALA A 238 13.57 8.51 -1.64
CA ALA A 238 13.81 9.48 -2.72
C ALA A 238 13.29 8.98 -4.06
N SER A 239 13.51 7.70 -4.39
CA SER A 239 12.95 7.06 -5.59
C SER A 239 11.43 7.07 -5.59
N THR A 240 10.81 6.79 -4.43
CA THR A 240 9.35 6.86 -4.29
C THR A 240 8.82 8.27 -4.56
N VAL A 241 9.49 9.30 -4.02
CA VAL A 241 9.12 10.71 -4.29
C VAL A 241 9.31 11.05 -5.77
N ALA A 242 10.42 10.60 -6.38
CA ALA A 242 10.66 10.84 -7.81
C ALA A 242 9.58 10.19 -8.69
N VAL A 243 9.19 8.95 -8.40
CA VAL A 243 8.10 8.26 -9.09
C VAL A 243 6.77 9.00 -8.88
N LEU A 244 6.46 9.41 -7.65
CA LEU A 244 5.23 10.15 -7.34
C LEU A 244 5.13 11.47 -8.10
N LEU A 245 6.23 12.22 -8.20
CA LEU A 245 6.26 13.50 -8.92
C LEU A 245 6.22 13.33 -10.44
N GLY A 246 6.67 12.16 -10.94
CA GLY A 246 6.64 11.84 -12.36
C GLY A 246 5.35 11.14 -12.82
N THR A 247 4.46 10.81 -11.88
CA THR A 247 3.16 10.18 -12.16
C THR A 247 2.07 11.22 -12.32
#